data_bcf16f50e2d74b8f31940ca2fbad25c9
#
_entry.id   bcf16f50e2d74b8f31940ca2fbad25c9
#
_cell.length_a   1.000
_cell.length_b   1.000
_cell.length_c   1.000
_cell.angle_alpha   90.00
_cell.angle_beta   90.00
_cell.angle_gamma   90.00
#
_symmetry.space_group_name_H-M   'P 1'
#
loop_
_entity.id
_entity.type
_entity.pdbx_description
1 polymer ?
#
loop_
_entity_poly.entity_id
_entity_poly.type
_entity_poly.pdbx_seq_one_letter_code
_entity_poly.pdbx_strand_id
1 'polypeptide(L)'
;GDLVRVRDGFIYMADRRKEMINSSGFNVYPSQVEDAVRSMPGVADVAAVGVPAGERGEDVVAAIVLEAGASVTLAELRKWAEKSLAHYALPRQIVVMSELPRSQLGKVMRKKVREQIMGAQAAATEAVAGAREAMSEAMAGARDTMSEKVAVARESMSEAMAGARDTMSEKVAVARE
;
A
#
# COMPACT_ATOMS: atom_id res chain seq x y z
N GLY A 1 7.43 -20.90 23.43
CA GLY A 1 8.35 -20.71 24.51
C GLY A 1 9.00 -19.34 24.50
N ASP A 2 9.46 -18.90 25.62
CA ASP A 2 10.14 -17.61 25.76
C ASP A 2 11.64 -17.79 25.45
N LEU A 3 12.25 -16.79 24.84
CA LEU A 3 13.68 -16.72 24.58
C LEU A 3 14.33 -15.91 25.70
N VAL A 4 15.41 -16.44 26.23
CA VAL A 4 16.15 -15.81 27.31
C VAL A 4 17.63 -15.62 26.94
N ARG A 5 18.24 -14.59 27.48
CA ARG A 5 19.69 -14.41 27.49
C ARG A 5 20.22 -14.67 28.88
N VAL A 6 21.32 -15.40 28.95
CA VAL A 6 22.03 -15.57 30.21
C VAL A 6 23.27 -14.67 30.16
N ARG A 7 23.39 -13.78 31.14
CA ARG A 7 24.53 -12.90 31.30
C ARG A 7 24.89 -12.81 32.79
N ASP A 8 26.14 -13.01 33.12
CA ASP A 8 26.67 -12.93 34.50
C ASP A 8 25.87 -13.79 35.50
N GLY A 9 25.39 -14.98 35.07
CA GLY A 9 24.58 -15.89 35.89
C GLY A 9 23.11 -15.52 36.01
N PHE A 10 22.67 -14.42 35.42
CA PHE A 10 21.26 -13.99 35.42
C PHE A 10 20.57 -14.30 34.12
N ILE A 11 19.27 -14.63 34.22
CA ILE A 11 18.41 -14.91 33.10
C ILE A 11 17.60 -13.64 32.74
N TYR A 12 17.80 -13.13 31.54
CA TYR A 12 17.07 -12.00 31.01
C TYR A 12 16.09 -12.48 29.96
N MET A 13 14.81 -12.08 30.08
CA MET A 13 13.83 -12.31 29.06
C MET A 13 14.21 -11.52 27.79
N ALA A 14 14.44 -12.20 26.68
CA ALA A 14 14.78 -11.55 25.41
C ALA A 14 13.54 -11.28 24.57
N ASP A 15 12.78 -12.32 24.26
CA ASP A 15 11.52 -12.22 23.51
C ASP A 15 10.74 -13.55 23.52
N ARG A 16 9.62 -13.62 22.78
CA ARG A 16 8.86 -14.84 22.57
C ARG A 16 9.17 -15.43 21.20
N ARG A 17 9.54 -16.72 21.17
CA ARG A 17 9.83 -17.44 19.92
C ARG A 17 8.69 -17.37 18.89
N LYS A 18 7.43 -17.35 19.35
CA LYS A 18 6.24 -17.27 18.48
C LYS A 18 5.99 -15.88 17.90
N GLU A 19 6.62 -14.85 18.44
CA GLU A 19 6.49 -13.46 17.99
C GLU A 19 7.68 -12.99 17.15
N MET A 20 8.71 -13.84 17.03
CA MET A 20 9.89 -13.58 16.22
C MET A 20 9.51 -13.45 14.75
N ILE A 21 10.02 -12.41 14.10
CA ILE A 21 9.80 -12.09 12.70
C ILE A 21 10.91 -12.71 11.86
N ASN A 22 10.56 -13.47 10.84
CA ASN A 22 11.54 -14.04 9.90
C ASN A 22 11.67 -13.14 8.67
N SER A 23 12.59 -12.19 8.73
CA SER A 23 12.82 -11.24 7.64
C SER A 23 14.00 -11.71 6.77
N SER A 24 13.70 -12.18 5.56
CA SER A 24 14.71 -12.64 4.58
C SER A 24 15.67 -13.71 5.16
N GLY A 25 15.15 -14.61 6.00
CA GLY A 25 15.94 -15.66 6.66
C GLY A 25 16.62 -15.23 7.97
N PHE A 26 16.52 -13.96 8.34
CA PHE A 26 17.04 -13.45 9.60
C PHE A 26 15.96 -13.39 10.68
N ASN A 27 16.34 -13.76 11.89
CA ASN A 27 15.47 -13.68 13.05
C ASN A 27 15.49 -12.26 13.63
N VAL A 28 14.37 -11.55 13.51
CA VAL A 28 14.19 -10.22 14.09
C VAL A 28 13.30 -10.33 15.32
N TYR A 29 13.74 -9.76 16.40
CA TYR A 29 13.01 -9.75 17.66
C TYR A 29 12.22 -8.45 17.80
N PRO A 30 10.86 -8.52 17.88
CA PRO A 30 10.02 -7.34 17.99
C PRO A 30 10.44 -6.36 19.07
N SER A 31 10.82 -6.87 20.26
CA SER A 31 11.27 -6.02 21.37
C SER A 31 12.46 -5.14 21.01
N GLN A 32 13.43 -5.64 20.25
CA GLN A 32 14.60 -4.85 19.83
C GLN A 32 14.20 -3.71 18.90
N VAL A 33 13.27 -3.97 17.97
CA VAL A 33 12.74 -2.94 17.07
C VAL A 33 11.95 -1.91 17.85
N GLU A 34 11.09 -2.35 18.77
CA GLU A 34 10.29 -1.48 19.63
C GLU A 34 11.15 -0.58 20.50
N ASP A 35 12.21 -1.13 21.14
CA ASP A 35 13.12 -0.35 21.98
C ASP A 35 13.86 0.73 21.17
N ALA A 36 14.31 0.40 19.96
CA ALA A 36 14.96 1.36 19.07
C ALA A 36 14.01 2.50 18.64
N VAL A 37 12.77 2.16 18.30
CA VAL A 37 11.79 3.12 17.80
C VAL A 37 11.18 3.94 18.94
N ARG A 38 10.95 3.35 20.11
CA ARG A 38 10.38 4.04 21.29
C ARG A 38 11.23 5.22 21.75
N SER A 39 12.54 5.17 21.53
CA SER A 39 13.45 6.25 21.86
C SER A 39 13.40 7.43 20.89
N MET A 40 12.66 7.32 19.78
CA MET A 40 12.55 8.36 18.76
C MET A 40 11.59 9.47 19.21
N PRO A 41 12.01 10.75 19.15
CA PRO A 41 11.12 11.88 19.44
C PRO A 41 9.89 11.88 18.55
N GLY A 42 8.74 12.17 19.14
CA GLY A 42 7.44 12.18 18.45
C GLY A 42 6.72 10.82 18.40
N VAL A 43 7.34 9.76 18.90
CA VAL A 43 6.73 8.43 19.05
C VAL A 43 6.27 8.24 20.49
N ALA A 44 4.97 8.17 20.71
CA ALA A 44 4.37 7.92 22.03
C ALA A 44 4.34 6.43 22.38
N ASP A 45 4.08 5.56 21.42
CA ASP A 45 4.08 4.11 21.62
C ASP A 45 4.39 3.37 20.31
N VAL A 46 4.85 2.11 20.40
CA VAL A 46 5.24 1.31 19.25
C VAL A 46 5.00 -0.18 19.49
N ALA A 47 4.60 -0.88 18.45
CA ALA A 47 4.60 -2.33 18.38
C ALA A 47 5.22 -2.76 17.04
N ALA A 48 6.14 -3.72 17.08
CA ALA A 48 6.71 -4.32 15.89
C ALA A 48 6.07 -5.68 15.60
N VAL A 49 5.69 -5.90 14.36
CA VAL A 49 5.08 -7.15 13.89
C VAL A 49 5.63 -7.58 12.55
N GLY A 50 5.62 -8.89 12.28
CA GLY A 50 5.90 -9.43 10.95
C GLY A 50 4.62 -9.49 10.12
N VAL A 51 4.70 -9.04 8.88
CA VAL A 51 3.61 -9.17 7.89
C VAL A 51 4.13 -9.98 6.70
N PRO A 52 3.36 -10.95 6.16
CA PRO A 52 3.81 -11.77 5.05
C PRO A 52 4.29 -10.94 3.85
N ALA A 53 5.45 -11.28 3.29
CA ALA A 53 6.10 -10.56 2.21
C ALA A 53 6.57 -11.49 1.07
N GLY A 54 5.81 -12.56 0.80
CA GLY A 54 6.10 -13.54 -0.25
C GLY A 54 7.42 -14.27 -0.01
N GLU A 55 8.30 -14.28 -1.02
CA GLU A 55 9.57 -15.01 -0.97
C GLU A 55 10.54 -14.52 0.12
N ARG A 56 10.35 -13.31 0.63
CA ARG A 56 11.18 -12.77 1.73
C ARG A 56 10.74 -13.23 3.12
N GLY A 57 9.71 -14.06 3.20
CA GLY A 57 9.12 -14.47 4.45
C GLY A 57 8.23 -13.37 5.04
N GLU A 58 8.75 -12.56 5.96
CA GLU A 58 8.00 -11.47 6.60
C GLU A 58 8.74 -10.14 6.48
N ASP A 59 8.01 -9.06 6.28
CA ASP A 59 8.52 -7.70 6.44
C ASP A 59 8.28 -7.21 7.87
N VAL A 60 9.25 -6.50 8.41
CA VAL A 60 9.13 -5.84 9.71
C VAL A 60 8.27 -4.58 9.55
N VAL A 61 7.14 -4.54 10.24
CA VAL A 61 6.23 -3.39 10.26
C VAL A 61 6.21 -2.79 11.66
N ALA A 62 6.43 -1.48 11.75
CA ALA A 62 6.28 -0.73 12.98
C ALA A 62 4.90 -0.06 13.02
N ALA A 63 4.04 -0.52 13.92
CA ALA A 63 2.82 0.18 14.29
C ALA A 63 3.16 1.22 15.35
N ILE A 64 2.97 2.49 15.05
CA ILE A 64 3.36 3.59 15.94
C ILE A 64 2.15 4.43 16.34
N VAL A 65 2.16 4.90 17.57
CA VAL A 65 1.28 5.97 18.05
C VAL A 65 2.13 7.22 18.14
N LEU A 66 1.69 8.30 17.53
CA LEU A 66 2.41 9.56 17.54
C LEU A 66 2.00 10.44 18.73
N GLU A 67 2.93 11.25 19.21
CA GLU A 67 2.63 12.34 20.11
C GLU A 67 1.75 13.39 19.42
N ALA A 68 1.02 14.19 20.21
CA ALA A 68 0.13 15.22 19.66
C ALA A 68 0.91 16.23 18.80
N GLY A 69 0.49 16.37 17.54
CA GLY A 69 1.13 17.26 16.56
C GLY A 69 2.44 16.74 15.94
N ALA A 70 2.89 15.55 16.31
CA ALA A 70 4.07 14.95 15.71
C ALA A 70 3.76 14.28 14.36
N SER A 71 4.74 14.23 13.48
CA SER A 71 4.72 13.44 12.24
C SER A 71 6.04 12.70 12.10
N VAL A 72 5.99 11.45 11.69
CA VAL A 72 7.17 10.60 11.48
C VAL A 72 7.02 9.88 10.16
N THR A 73 8.01 10.02 9.30
CA THR A 73 8.10 9.30 8.03
C THR A 73 8.88 8.00 8.20
N LEU A 74 8.67 7.04 7.30
CA LEU A 74 9.43 5.79 7.28
C LEU A 74 10.94 6.05 7.15
N ALA A 75 11.34 7.03 6.34
CA ALA A 75 12.75 7.36 6.13
C ALA A 75 13.41 7.89 7.42
N GLU A 76 12.74 8.76 8.15
CA GLU A 76 13.21 9.28 9.43
C GLU A 76 13.31 8.19 10.48
N LEU A 77 12.27 7.34 10.59
CA LEU A 77 12.27 6.22 11.53
C LEU A 77 13.40 5.24 11.23
N ARG A 78 13.63 4.88 9.97
CA ARG A 78 14.74 4.01 9.57
C ARG A 78 16.09 4.62 9.93
N LYS A 79 16.32 5.88 9.57
CA LYS A 79 17.55 6.61 9.89
C LYS A 79 17.81 6.70 11.40
N TRP A 80 16.74 6.81 12.20
CA TRP A 80 16.85 6.76 13.66
C TRP A 80 17.25 5.37 14.15
N ALA A 81 16.54 4.35 13.67
CA ALA A 81 16.69 2.96 14.11
C ALA A 81 18.04 2.32 13.67
N GLU A 82 18.63 2.78 12.56
CA GLU A 82 19.96 2.34 12.08
C GLU A 82 21.07 2.53 13.12
N LYS A 83 20.88 3.41 14.09
CA LYS A 83 21.85 3.61 15.18
C LYS A 83 22.00 2.39 16.10
N SER A 84 20.98 1.54 16.16
CA SER A 84 20.89 0.41 17.11
C SER A 84 20.44 -0.90 16.49
N LEU A 85 19.89 -0.88 15.26
CA LEU A 85 19.42 -2.08 14.58
C LEU A 85 20.27 -2.42 13.36
N ALA A 86 20.44 -3.70 13.11
CA ALA A 86 20.99 -4.20 11.87
C ALA A 86 20.02 -3.92 10.70
N HIS A 87 20.54 -3.79 9.48
CA HIS A 87 19.78 -3.43 8.30
C HIS A 87 18.56 -4.35 8.03
N TYR A 88 18.71 -5.65 8.28
CA TYR A 88 17.62 -6.62 8.09
C TYR A 88 16.50 -6.49 9.12
N ALA A 89 16.75 -5.83 10.27
CA ALA A 89 15.78 -5.60 11.33
C ALA A 89 15.05 -4.25 11.21
N LEU A 90 15.47 -3.41 10.26
CA LEU A 90 14.85 -2.10 10.05
C LEU A 90 13.42 -2.26 9.52
N PRO A 91 12.46 -1.50 10.05
CA PRO A 91 11.10 -1.49 9.55
C PRO A 91 11.04 -1.16 8.05
N ARG A 92 10.28 -1.94 7.31
CA ARG A 92 10.00 -1.69 5.88
C ARG A 92 8.73 -0.89 5.66
N GLN A 93 7.88 -0.85 6.67
CA GLN A 93 6.63 -0.11 6.66
C GLN A 93 6.36 0.45 8.05
N ILE A 94 5.72 1.61 8.11
CA ILE A 94 5.10 2.15 9.32
C ILE A 94 3.59 2.24 9.13
N VAL A 95 2.87 1.99 10.22
CA VAL A 95 1.42 2.18 10.29
C VAL A 95 1.14 3.05 11.49
N VAL A 96 0.57 4.22 11.26
CA VAL A 96 0.16 5.12 12.33
C VAL A 96 -1.19 4.66 12.86
N MET A 97 -1.28 4.46 14.17
CA MET A 97 -2.50 4.05 14.87
C MET A 97 -2.84 5.09 15.94
N SER A 98 -4.12 5.25 16.22
CA SER A 98 -4.58 6.10 17.33
C SER A 98 -4.19 5.53 18.68
N GLU A 99 -4.25 4.19 18.81
CA GLU A 99 -3.87 3.45 20.00
C GLU A 99 -3.42 2.02 19.63
N LEU A 100 -2.59 1.41 20.46
CA LEU A 100 -2.21 0.01 20.29
C LEU A 100 -3.15 -0.89 21.12
N PRO A 101 -3.67 -1.99 20.52
CA PRO A 101 -4.46 -2.98 21.25
C PRO A 101 -3.71 -3.54 22.46
N ARG A 102 -4.31 -3.45 23.63
CA ARG A 102 -3.72 -3.93 24.89
C ARG A 102 -4.57 -4.99 25.56
N SER A 103 -3.94 -5.86 26.30
CA SER A 103 -4.62 -6.81 27.21
C SER A 103 -5.15 -6.10 28.45
N GLN A 104 -5.97 -6.77 29.25
CA GLN A 104 -6.43 -6.27 30.55
C GLN A 104 -5.27 -5.89 31.50
N LEU A 105 -4.09 -6.50 31.31
CA LEU A 105 -2.88 -6.21 32.08
C LEU A 105 -2.02 -5.09 31.45
N GLY A 106 -2.54 -4.35 30.47
CA GLY A 106 -1.84 -3.25 29.79
C GLY A 106 -0.76 -3.66 28.79
N LYS A 107 -0.55 -4.97 28.53
CA LYS A 107 0.45 -5.44 27.56
C LYS A 107 -0.07 -5.30 26.13
N VAL A 108 0.77 -4.79 25.22
CA VAL A 108 0.45 -4.71 23.79
C VAL A 108 0.21 -6.10 23.22
N MET A 109 -0.88 -6.25 22.51
CA MET A 109 -1.29 -7.50 21.87
C MET A 109 -0.84 -7.50 20.40
N ARG A 110 0.45 -7.82 20.15
CA ARG A 110 1.05 -7.82 18.79
C ARG A 110 0.24 -8.62 17.77
N LYS A 111 -0.38 -9.73 18.19
CA LYS A 111 -1.27 -10.51 17.32
C LYS A 111 -2.43 -9.68 16.80
N LYS A 112 -3.11 -8.90 17.65
CA LYS A 112 -4.21 -8.02 17.23
C LYS A 112 -3.73 -6.87 16.36
N VAL A 113 -2.55 -6.30 16.67
CA VAL A 113 -1.91 -5.28 15.82
C VAL A 113 -1.68 -5.84 14.41
N ARG A 114 -1.09 -7.04 14.30
CA ARG A 114 -0.88 -7.71 13.01
C ARG A 114 -2.19 -7.94 12.25
N GLU A 115 -3.21 -8.46 12.92
CA GLU A 115 -4.53 -8.72 12.33
C GLU A 115 -5.16 -7.43 11.77
N GLN A 116 -5.09 -6.32 12.50
CA GLN A 116 -5.59 -5.02 12.06
C GLN A 116 -4.82 -4.49 10.83
N ILE A 117 -3.50 -4.60 10.83
CA ILE A 117 -2.67 -4.18 9.70
C ILE A 117 -3.00 -4.99 8.45
N MET A 118 -3.06 -6.33 8.58
CA MET A 118 -3.37 -7.22 7.46
C MET A 118 -4.78 -6.99 6.92
N GLY A 119 -5.76 -6.76 7.79
CA GLY A 119 -7.13 -6.43 7.41
C GLY A 119 -7.21 -5.10 6.65
N ALA A 120 -6.53 -4.07 7.11
CA ALA A 120 -6.46 -2.78 6.43
C ALA A 120 -5.76 -2.87 5.06
N GLN A 121 -4.68 -3.66 4.96
CA GLN A 121 -3.99 -3.88 3.68
C GLN A 121 -4.86 -4.65 2.67
N ALA A 122 -5.58 -5.68 3.12
CA ALA A 122 -6.51 -6.44 2.28
C ALA A 122 -7.63 -5.53 1.74
N ALA A 123 -8.26 -4.74 2.61
CA ALA A 123 -9.30 -3.79 2.21
C ALA A 123 -8.79 -2.72 1.23
N ALA A 124 -7.58 -2.20 1.43
CA ALA A 124 -6.96 -1.25 0.51
C ALA A 124 -6.69 -1.88 -0.86
N THR A 125 -6.24 -3.13 -0.90
CA THR A 125 -5.98 -3.86 -2.15
C THR A 125 -7.27 -4.09 -2.93
N GLU A 126 -8.34 -4.49 -2.25
CA GLU A 126 -9.66 -4.70 -2.84
C GLU A 126 -10.25 -3.40 -3.40
N ALA A 127 -10.14 -2.29 -2.65
CA ALA A 127 -10.58 -0.97 -3.10
C ALA A 127 -9.83 -0.50 -4.36
N VAL A 128 -8.51 -0.72 -4.43
CA VAL A 128 -7.71 -0.39 -5.62
C VAL A 128 -8.09 -1.27 -6.81
N ALA A 129 -8.35 -2.57 -6.59
CA ALA A 129 -8.80 -3.46 -7.65
C ALA A 129 -10.15 -3.03 -8.22
N GLY A 130 -11.13 -2.74 -7.36
CA GLY A 130 -12.44 -2.23 -7.78
C GLY A 130 -12.38 -0.90 -8.51
N ALA A 131 -11.52 0.03 -8.06
CA ALA A 131 -11.31 1.30 -8.76
C ALA A 131 -10.68 1.11 -10.15
N ARG A 132 -9.77 0.16 -10.32
CA ARG A 132 -9.17 -0.18 -11.62
C ARG A 132 -10.19 -0.78 -12.58
N GLU A 133 -11.06 -1.65 -12.09
CA GLU A 133 -12.12 -2.27 -12.88
C GLU A 133 -13.13 -1.22 -13.36
N ALA A 134 -13.62 -0.37 -12.46
CA ALA A 134 -14.52 0.74 -12.78
C ALA A 134 -13.90 1.72 -13.81
N MET A 135 -12.61 2.02 -13.69
CA MET A 135 -11.91 2.87 -14.64
C MET A 135 -11.77 2.19 -16.02
N SER A 136 -11.53 0.88 -16.06
CA SER A 136 -11.46 0.09 -17.28
C SER A 136 -12.81 0.07 -18.03
N GLU A 137 -13.90 -0.14 -17.32
CA GLU A 137 -15.26 -0.10 -17.87
C GLU A 137 -15.62 1.29 -18.41
N ALA A 138 -15.30 2.35 -17.65
CA ALA A 138 -15.55 3.73 -18.11
C ALA A 138 -14.75 4.06 -19.37
N MET A 139 -13.50 3.60 -19.48
CA MET A 139 -12.69 3.79 -20.69
C MET A 139 -13.22 3.00 -21.88
N ALA A 140 -13.72 1.78 -21.67
CA ALA A 140 -14.34 0.97 -22.71
C ALA A 140 -15.61 1.66 -23.25
N GLY A 141 -16.50 2.10 -22.37
CA GLY A 141 -17.72 2.83 -22.76
C GLY A 141 -17.44 4.16 -23.49
N ALA A 142 -16.38 4.89 -23.10
CA ALA A 142 -15.95 6.10 -23.80
C ALA A 142 -15.42 5.80 -25.23
N ARG A 143 -14.73 4.66 -25.41
CA ARG A 143 -14.27 4.21 -26.73
C ARG A 143 -15.42 3.86 -27.64
N ASP A 144 -16.43 3.15 -27.13
CA ASP A 144 -17.60 2.75 -27.93
C ASP A 144 -18.41 3.96 -28.36
N THR A 145 -18.67 4.90 -27.46
CA THR A 145 -19.37 6.15 -27.79
C THR A 145 -18.61 7.01 -28.81
N MET A 146 -17.29 7.04 -28.71
CA MET A 146 -16.45 7.77 -29.66
C MET A 146 -16.41 7.09 -31.02
N SER A 147 -16.38 5.76 -31.07
CA SER A 147 -16.46 4.96 -32.31
C SER A 147 -17.79 5.18 -33.04
N GLU A 148 -18.90 5.16 -32.30
CA GLU A 148 -20.23 5.41 -32.83
C GLU A 148 -20.36 6.83 -33.41
N LYS A 149 -19.88 7.85 -32.69
CA LYS A 149 -19.88 9.25 -33.21
C LYS A 149 -19.03 9.42 -34.46
N VAL A 150 -17.88 8.73 -34.54
CA VAL A 150 -17.02 8.75 -35.73
C VAL A 150 -17.69 8.05 -36.90
N ALA A 151 -18.40 6.95 -36.68
CA ALA A 151 -19.15 6.24 -37.69
C ALA A 151 -20.25 7.12 -38.28
N VAL A 152 -21.07 7.75 -37.44
CA VAL A 152 -22.15 8.68 -37.85
C VAL A 152 -21.58 9.90 -38.61
N ALA A 153 -20.47 10.46 -38.17
CA ALA A 153 -19.82 11.58 -38.86
C ALA A 153 -19.27 11.18 -40.26
N ARG A 154 -18.76 9.95 -40.39
CA ARG A 154 -18.32 9.42 -41.71
C ARG A 154 -19.47 9.22 -42.66
N GLU A 155 -20.60 8.72 -42.19
CA GLU A 155 -21.81 8.51 -43.01
C GLU A 155 -22.36 9.84 -43.52
N SER A 156 -22.54 10.81 -42.64
CA SER A 156 -23.00 12.15 -43.01
C SER A 156 -22.04 12.86 -43.98
N MET A 157 -20.74 12.67 -43.83
CA MET A 157 -19.75 13.25 -44.75
C MET A 157 -19.79 12.55 -46.12
N SER A 158 -20.03 11.24 -46.15
CA SER A 158 -20.20 10.46 -47.39
C SER A 158 -21.44 10.91 -48.18
N GLU A 159 -22.56 11.08 -47.48
CA GLU A 159 -23.81 11.60 -48.08
C GLU A 159 -23.65 13.03 -48.65
N ALA A 160 -22.99 13.91 -47.90
CA ALA A 160 -22.72 15.27 -48.36
C ALA A 160 -21.82 15.30 -49.60
N MET A 161 -20.82 14.43 -49.67
CA MET A 161 -19.95 14.31 -50.84
C MET A 161 -20.68 13.72 -52.07
N ALA A 162 -21.58 12.77 -51.85
CA ALA A 162 -22.42 12.21 -52.93
C ALA A 162 -23.34 13.29 -53.50
N GLY A 163 -24.05 14.05 -52.67
CA GLY A 163 -24.91 15.16 -53.12
C GLY A 163 -24.12 16.28 -53.82
N ALA A 164 -22.90 16.59 -53.40
CA ALA A 164 -22.04 17.55 -54.08
C ALA A 164 -21.59 17.07 -55.49
N ARG A 165 -21.36 15.76 -55.64
CA ARG A 165 -21.05 15.17 -56.98
C ARG A 165 -22.23 15.24 -57.96
N ASP A 166 -23.43 14.94 -57.46
CA ASP A 166 -24.64 14.99 -58.28
C ASP A 166 -24.94 16.42 -58.73
N THR A 167 -24.84 17.40 -57.85
CA THR A 167 -25.04 18.82 -58.21
C THR A 167 -23.95 19.34 -59.13
N MET A 168 -22.73 18.88 -59.08
CA MET A 168 -21.65 19.23 -59.99
C MET A 168 -21.84 18.58 -61.35
N SER A 169 -22.33 17.35 -61.43
CA SER A 169 -22.62 16.61 -62.64
C SER A 169 -23.77 17.30 -63.45
N GLU A 170 -24.81 17.73 -62.75
CA GLU A 170 -25.96 18.44 -63.33
C GLU A 170 -25.56 19.80 -63.87
N LYS A 171 -24.73 20.58 -63.15
CA LYS A 171 -24.23 21.88 -63.69
C LYS A 171 -23.30 21.72 -64.88
N VAL A 172 -22.51 20.64 -64.96
CA VAL A 172 -21.68 20.37 -66.16
C VAL A 172 -22.52 19.93 -67.33
N ALA A 173 -23.63 19.23 -67.14
CA ALA A 173 -24.56 18.84 -68.20
C ALA A 173 -25.26 20.08 -68.82
N VAL A 174 -25.72 21.02 -68.00
CA VAL A 174 -26.38 22.27 -68.42
C VAL A 174 -25.43 23.23 -69.17
N ALA A 175 -24.13 23.18 -68.89
CA ALA A 175 -23.13 24.05 -69.54
C ALA A 175 -22.67 23.52 -70.94
N ARG A 176 -23.17 22.37 -71.40
CA ARG A 176 -22.82 21.73 -72.65
C ARG A 176 -23.92 21.87 -73.75
N GLU A 177 -25.05 22.44 -73.40
CA GLU A 177 -26.09 22.88 -74.39
C GLU A 177 -25.86 24.34 -74.76
#